data_767e8415201ef579ebb63dbd9d1d7bdf
#
_entry.id   767e8415201ef579ebb63dbd9d1d7bdf
#
_cell.length_a   1.000
_cell.length_b   1.000
_cell.length_c   1.000
_cell.angle_alpha   90.00
_cell.angle_beta   90.00
_cell.angle_gamma   90.00
#
_symmetry.space_group_name_H-M   'P 1'
#
loop_
_entity.id
_entity.type
_entity.pdbx_description
1 polymer ?
#
loop_
_entity_poly.entity_id
_entity_poly.type
_entity_poly.pdbx_seq_one_letter_code
_entity_poly.pdbx_strand_id
1 'polypeptide(L)'
;SENGFFRYTGKLESLDCLVEDFVYDDINTTPKQHINAGLNNLFGEVMWFYPNSGSGTVNRMVCYNYIDSTPQRPVWTTGTLARTSWQDSAVFGKPHATAYDEDGTTATTDTNYIFGNSDGTTTYYEHETGLNQVKEGATTAITANIESGDFDIGQEGLAGDGEFMMKIRRVIPDFLSQTGDARVTLNLR
;
A
#
# COMPACT_ATOMS: atom_id res chain seq x y z
N SER A 1 4.11 -3.13 24.99
CA SER A 1 2.95 -2.95 24.12
C SER A 1 2.97 -4.06 23.10
N GLU A 2 1.92 -4.80 23.01
CA GLU A 2 1.78 -5.78 21.94
C GLU A 2 1.68 -4.99 20.62
N ASN A 3 2.55 -5.26 19.68
CA ASN A 3 2.43 -4.82 18.31
C ASN A 3 1.25 -5.57 17.71
N GLY A 4 0.56 -4.98 16.75
CA GLY A 4 -0.54 -5.68 16.09
C GLY A 4 -1.63 -4.75 15.58
N PHE A 5 -2.49 -5.29 14.76
CA PHE A 5 -3.67 -4.63 14.25
C PHE A 5 -4.90 -5.15 14.98
N PHE A 6 -5.80 -4.24 15.34
CA PHE A 6 -6.95 -4.57 16.15
C PHE A 6 -8.22 -3.98 15.55
N ARG A 7 -9.31 -4.72 15.71
CA ARG A 7 -10.67 -4.26 15.40
C ARG A 7 -11.45 -4.10 16.70
N TYR A 8 -12.22 -3.04 16.81
CA TYR A 8 -13.13 -2.82 17.90
C TYR A 8 -14.59 -2.91 17.46
N THR A 9 -15.31 -3.91 17.94
CA THR A 9 -16.74 -4.14 17.66
C THR A 9 -17.55 -4.23 18.96
N GLY A 10 -17.14 -3.46 20.00
CA GLY A 10 -17.62 -3.62 21.38
C GLY A 10 -16.66 -4.48 22.21
N LYS A 11 -15.82 -5.26 21.56
CA LYS A 11 -14.66 -5.94 22.13
C LYS A 11 -13.44 -5.63 21.25
N LEU A 12 -12.27 -5.61 21.85
CA LEU A 12 -11.01 -5.54 21.14
C LEU A 12 -10.67 -6.95 20.61
N GLU A 13 -10.55 -7.08 19.31
CA GLU A 13 -10.22 -8.32 18.63
C GLU A 13 -8.94 -8.10 17.83
N SER A 14 -7.97 -9.02 17.90
CA SER A 14 -6.80 -8.99 17.04
C SER A 14 -7.21 -9.29 15.61
N LEU A 15 -6.65 -8.56 14.68
CA LEU A 15 -6.72 -8.87 13.25
C LEU A 15 -5.45 -9.61 12.86
N ASP A 16 -5.60 -10.83 12.37
CA ASP A 16 -4.47 -11.56 11.80
C ASP A 16 -3.89 -10.77 10.63
N CYS A 17 -2.60 -10.49 10.68
CA CYS A 17 -1.91 -9.70 9.67
C CYS A 17 -0.71 -10.45 9.14
N LEU A 18 -0.77 -10.89 7.88
CA LEU A 18 0.29 -11.65 7.23
C LEU A 18 1.56 -10.83 6.94
N VAL A 19 1.45 -9.51 7.03
CA VAL A 19 2.57 -8.57 6.80
C VAL A 19 2.98 -7.84 8.08
N GLU A 20 2.58 -8.34 9.24
CA GLU A 20 2.81 -7.69 10.53
C GLU A 20 4.30 -7.51 10.81
N ASP A 21 5.09 -8.57 10.70
CA ASP A 21 6.52 -8.53 10.93
C ASP A 21 7.21 -7.55 9.96
N PHE A 22 6.83 -7.59 8.68
CA PHE A 22 7.36 -6.65 7.69
C PHE A 22 7.10 -5.19 8.06
N VAL A 23 5.91 -4.86 8.57
CA VAL A 23 5.56 -3.49 8.96
C VAL A 23 6.32 -3.07 10.22
N TYR A 24 6.33 -3.92 11.26
CA TYR A 24 6.92 -3.56 12.55
C TYR A 24 8.44 -3.60 12.57
N ASP A 25 9.08 -4.36 11.71
CA ASP A 25 10.52 -4.35 11.52
C ASP A 25 10.99 -3.12 10.72
N ASP A 26 10.13 -2.58 9.85
CA ASP A 26 10.46 -1.43 9.00
C ASP A 26 10.04 -0.08 9.60
N ILE A 27 9.10 -0.04 10.53
CA ILE A 27 8.53 1.21 11.04
C ILE A 27 9.51 2.03 11.88
N ASN A 28 9.62 3.34 11.57
CA ASN A 28 10.27 4.29 12.46
C ASN A 28 9.31 4.78 13.54
N THR A 29 9.54 4.38 14.77
CA THR A 29 8.68 4.76 15.91
C THR A 29 9.05 6.11 16.54
N THR A 30 10.13 6.76 16.11
CA THR A 30 10.53 8.06 16.63
C THR A 30 9.52 9.16 16.28
N PRO A 31 9.12 9.36 15.01
CA PRO A 31 8.12 10.35 14.64
C PRO A 31 6.70 9.76 14.66
N LYS A 32 6.26 9.15 15.77
CA LYS A 32 4.92 8.52 15.91
C LYS A 32 3.76 9.43 15.50
N GLN A 33 3.90 10.73 15.70
CA GLN A 33 2.89 11.73 15.36
C GLN A 33 2.66 11.87 13.85
N HIS A 34 3.57 11.35 13.02
CA HIS A 34 3.41 11.36 11.57
C HIS A 34 2.60 10.16 11.04
N ILE A 35 2.40 9.14 11.88
CA ILE A 35 1.58 7.99 11.50
C ILE A 35 0.13 8.45 11.42
N ASN A 36 -0.48 8.20 10.28
CA ASN A 36 -1.88 8.55 10.05
C ASN A 36 -2.60 7.41 9.35
N ALA A 37 -3.93 7.49 9.30
CA ALA A 37 -4.75 6.48 8.65
C ALA A 37 -5.74 7.12 7.68
N GLY A 38 -6.11 6.38 6.67
CA GLY A 38 -7.11 6.74 5.68
C GLY A 38 -8.06 5.60 5.38
N LEU A 39 -9.24 5.96 4.92
CA LEU A 39 -10.27 5.04 4.47
C LEU A 39 -10.51 5.26 2.98
N ASN A 40 -10.51 4.20 2.19
CA ASN A 40 -10.91 4.21 0.80
C ASN A 40 -12.16 3.35 0.62
N ASN A 41 -13.33 3.95 0.76
CA ASN A 41 -14.61 3.26 0.67
C ASN A 41 -14.92 2.74 -0.73
N LEU A 42 -14.28 3.27 -1.77
CA LEU A 42 -14.47 2.79 -3.14
C LEU A 42 -14.05 1.33 -3.32
N PHE A 43 -13.03 0.92 -2.57
CA PHE A 43 -12.46 -0.43 -2.63
C PHE A 43 -12.53 -1.20 -1.31
N GLY A 44 -13.14 -0.62 -0.28
CA GLY A 44 -13.26 -1.28 1.02
C GLY A 44 -11.94 -1.42 1.77
N GLU A 45 -11.13 -0.38 1.77
CA GLU A 45 -9.77 -0.39 2.29
C GLU A 45 -9.59 0.53 3.49
N VAL A 46 -8.83 0.06 4.46
CA VAL A 46 -8.27 0.88 5.55
C VAL A 46 -6.77 0.90 5.38
N MET A 47 -6.20 2.08 5.26
CA MET A 47 -4.77 2.28 5.05
C MET A 47 -4.15 2.96 6.27
N TRP A 48 -2.94 2.52 6.63
CA TRP A 48 -2.08 3.21 7.59
C TRP A 48 -0.81 3.65 6.88
N PHE A 49 -0.51 4.92 7.00
CA PHE A 49 0.67 5.53 6.42
C PHE A 49 1.71 5.75 7.51
N TYR A 50 2.94 5.31 7.28
CA TYR A 50 3.98 5.34 8.28
C TYR A 50 5.36 5.65 7.67
N PRO A 51 6.29 6.21 8.46
CA PRO A 51 7.69 6.35 8.06
C PRO A 51 8.42 5.02 8.24
N ASN A 52 9.22 4.63 7.27
CA ASN A 52 10.11 3.47 7.43
C ASN A 52 11.32 3.81 8.33
N SER A 53 12.11 2.80 8.68
CA SER A 53 13.26 2.93 9.58
C SER A 53 14.32 3.94 9.13
N GLY A 54 14.38 4.27 7.85
CA GLY A 54 15.30 5.24 7.26
C GLY A 54 14.73 6.64 7.04
N SER A 55 13.47 6.89 7.41
CA SER A 55 12.77 8.14 7.11
C SER A 55 12.22 8.82 8.35
N GLY A 56 12.29 10.15 8.38
CA GLY A 56 11.58 10.99 9.33
C GLY A 56 10.16 11.34 8.92
N THR A 57 9.80 11.10 7.64
CA THR A 57 8.49 11.40 7.05
C THR A 57 7.82 10.13 6.53
N VAL A 58 6.51 10.21 6.34
CA VAL A 58 5.69 9.10 5.85
C VAL A 58 6.07 8.75 4.42
N ASN A 59 6.44 7.49 4.19
CA ASN A 59 6.84 6.98 2.88
C ASN A 59 6.39 5.55 2.58
N ARG A 60 5.70 4.92 3.53
CA ARG A 60 5.16 3.57 3.43
C ARG A 60 3.69 3.54 3.75
N MET A 61 3.01 2.53 3.25
CA MET A 61 1.65 2.21 3.66
C MET A 61 1.47 0.73 3.89
N VAL A 62 0.55 0.39 4.77
CA VAL A 62 -0.07 -0.92 4.88
C VAL A 62 -1.58 -0.75 4.75
N CYS A 63 -2.21 -1.65 4.04
CA CYS A 63 -3.62 -1.60 3.71
C CYS A 63 -4.31 -2.91 4.08
N TYR A 64 -5.46 -2.81 4.71
CA TYR A 64 -6.38 -3.90 5.00
C TYR A 64 -7.64 -3.76 4.16
N ASN A 65 -7.94 -4.74 3.30
CA ASN A 65 -9.19 -4.78 2.56
C ASN A 65 -10.26 -5.52 3.38
N TYR A 66 -11.24 -4.78 3.88
CA TYR A 66 -12.28 -5.34 4.75
C TYR A 66 -13.46 -5.98 4.00
N ILE A 67 -13.58 -5.74 2.68
CA ILE A 67 -14.61 -6.38 1.84
C ILE A 67 -14.17 -7.79 1.44
N ASP A 68 -12.92 -7.92 0.99
CA ASP A 68 -12.41 -9.19 0.49
C ASP A 68 -11.83 -10.08 1.60
N SER A 69 -11.68 -9.54 2.81
CA SER A 69 -11.16 -10.28 3.96
C SER A 69 -12.21 -11.16 4.61
N THR A 70 -11.80 -12.37 4.98
CA THR A 70 -12.53 -13.25 5.88
C THR A 70 -11.68 -13.56 7.12
N PRO A 71 -12.26 -14.04 8.24
CA PRO A 71 -11.47 -14.41 9.42
C PRO A 71 -10.36 -15.42 9.14
N GLN A 72 -10.55 -16.29 8.15
CA GLN A 72 -9.58 -17.32 7.78
C GLN A 72 -8.62 -16.86 6.67
N ARG A 73 -8.94 -15.78 5.99
CA ARG A 73 -8.16 -15.24 4.87
C ARG A 73 -8.20 -13.72 4.88
N PRO A 74 -7.43 -13.09 5.75
CA PRO A 74 -7.30 -11.64 5.76
C PRO A 74 -6.51 -11.18 4.52
N VAL A 75 -6.95 -10.08 3.91
CA VAL A 75 -6.32 -9.50 2.73
C VAL A 75 -5.58 -8.23 3.13
N TRP A 76 -4.27 -8.29 3.04
CA TRP A 76 -3.36 -7.21 3.37
C TRP A 76 -2.44 -6.90 2.19
N THR A 77 -2.11 -5.63 2.02
CA THR A 77 -1.10 -5.19 1.06
C THR A 77 -0.20 -4.13 1.69
N THR A 78 1.03 -4.04 1.22
CA THR A 78 1.98 -3.01 1.60
C THR A 78 2.45 -2.27 0.36
N GLY A 79 2.89 -1.03 0.53
CA GLY A 79 3.39 -0.26 -0.60
C GLY A 79 4.20 0.96 -0.17
N THR A 80 4.83 1.56 -1.16
CA THR A 80 5.50 2.85 -1.03
C THR A 80 4.54 3.94 -1.45
N LEU A 81 3.87 4.54 -0.47
CA LEU A 81 2.96 5.66 -0.70
C LEU A 81 3.09 6.67 0.43
N ALA A 82 3.63 7.84 0.10
CA ALA A 82 3.75 8.94 1.04
C ALA A 82 2.45 9.75 1.07
N ARG A 83 1.69 9.64 2.15
CA ARG A 83 0.50 10.47 2.40
C ARG A 83 0.47 10.89 3.84
N THR A 84 0.46 12.20 4.06
CA THR A 84 0.45 12.82 5.39
C THR A 84 -0.93 13.15 5.90
N SER A 85 -1.91 13.17 5.01
CA SER A 85 -3.33 13.19 5.33
C SER A 85 -4.12 12.51 4.22
N TRP A 86 -5.31 12.04 4.56
CA TRP A 86 -6.20 11.39 3.62
C TRP A 86 -7.65 11.78 3.89
N GLN A 87 -8.37 12.09 2.82
CA GLN A 87 -9.80 12.33 2.81
C GLN A 87 -10.46 11.34 1.85
N ASP A 88 -11.40 10.57 2.35
CA ASP A 88 -12.17 9.63 1.56
C ASP A 88 -13.08 10.31 0.52
N SER A 89 -13.53 9.54 -0.43
CA SER A 89 -14.37 9.94 -1.57
C SER A 89 -15.72 10.58 -1.20
N ALA A 90 -16.17 10.46 0.04
CA ALA A 90 -17.51 10.86 0.47
C ALA A 90 -17.85 12.35 0.20
N VAL A 91 -16.87 13.23 0.22
CA VAL A 91 -17.09 14.69 0.01
C VAL A 91 -16.87 15.09 -1.43
N PHE A 92 -15.82 14.59 -2.06
CA PHE A 92 -15.38 15.03 -3.39
C PHE A 92 -15.66 14.01 -4.51
N GLY A 93 -16.25 12.87 -4.18
CA GLY A 93 -16.50 11.78 -5.14
C GLY A 93 -15.27 10.91 -5.45
N LYS A 94 -14.07 11.38 -5.07
CA LYS A 94 -12.79 10.69 -5.16
C LYS A 94 -11.97 10.95 -3.90
N PRO A 95 -11.04 10.05 -3.54
CA PRO A 95 -10.16 10.31 -2.42
C PRO A 95 -9.15 11.42 -2.73
N HIS A 96 -8.86 12.22 -1.72
CA HIS A 96 -7.88 13.30 -1.78
C HIS A 96 -6.86 13.14 -0.66
N ALA A 97 -5.62 13.52 -0.93
CA ALA A 97 -4.55 13.39 0.05
C ALA A 97 -3.50 14.47 -0.08
N THR A 98 -2.73 14.67 0.96
CA THR A 98 -1.52 15.49 0.93
C THR A 98 -0.29 14.63 1.17
N ALA A 99 0.83 15.05 0.64
CA ALA A 99 2.13 14.50 0.96
C ALA A 99 3.14 15.60 1.24
N TYR A 100 4.07 15.30 2.14
CA TYR A 100 5.24 16.11 2.39
C TYR A 100 6.42 15.47 1.69
N ASP A 101 7.18 16.25 0.94
CA ASP A 101 8.39 15.82 0.26
C ASP A 101 9.59 16.36 1.02
N GLU A 102 10.39 15.47 1.60
CA GLU A 102 11.51 15.81 2.47
C GLU A 102 12.75 16.26 1.70
N ASP A 103 12.89 15.86 0.44
CA ASP A 103 14.08 16.10 -0.35
C ASP A 103 14.03 17.38 -1.19
N GLY A 104 12.89 18.04 -1.26
CA GLY A 104 12.71 19.32 -1.94
C GLY A 104 13.01 19.31 -3.43
N THR A 105 13.35 18.16 -3.98
CA THR A 105 13.81 18.03 -5.38
C THR A 105 12.69 17.66 -6.33
N THR A 106 11.63 17.05 -5.82
CA THR A 106 10.56 16.48 -6.66
C THR A 106 9.34 17.36 -6.76
N ALA A 107 9.24 18.35 -5.91
CA ALA A 107 7.99 19.04 -5.67
C ALA A 107 7.68 20.18 -6.66
N THR A 108 8.61 20.58 -7.48
CA THR A 108 8.36 21.63 -8.46
C THR A 108 7.59 21.15 -9.68
N THR A 109 7.30 19.84 -9.76
CA THR A 109 6.80 19.26 -11.01
C THR A 109 5.56 18.38 -10.88
N ASP A 110 4.95 18.26 -9.69
CA ASP A 110 3.74 17.47 -9.53
C ASP A 110 2.47 18.29 -9.72
N THR A 111 1.75 18.03 -10.77
CA THR A 111 0.54 18.77 -11.17
C THR A 111 -0.79 18.05 -10.95
N ASN A 112 -0.84 16.99 -10.20
CA ASN A 112 -2.05 16.69 -9.44
C ASN A 112 -2.22 17.66 -8.26
N TYR A 113 -1.67 18.79 -8.39
CA TYR A 113 -1.41 19.93 -7.58
C TYR A 113 -2.55 20.92 -7.73
N ILE A 114 -3.44 20.94 -6.77
CA ILE A 114 -4.47 22.00 -6.71
C ILE A 114 -3.98 23.15 -5.85
N PHE A 115 -3.19 22.87 -4.82
CA PHE A 115 -2.58 23.88 -3.95
C PHE A 115 -1.30 23.31 -3.35
N GLY A 116 -0.20 23.93 -3.57
CA GLY A 116 1.05 23.59 -2.93
C GLY A 116 1.87 24.81 -2.63
N ASN A 117 2.85 24.61 -1.82
CA ASN A 117 3.78 25.64 -1.49
C ASN A 117 4.75 25.82 -2.67
N SER A 118 5.09 27.05 -3.01
CA SER A 118 6.03 27.36 -4.09
C SER A 118 7.46 26.86 -3.82
N ASP A 119 7.72 26.40 -2.59
CA ASP A 119 8.98 25.79 -2.19
C ASP A 119 9.01 24.26 -2.39
N GLY A 120 7.89 23.68 -2.86
CA GLY A 120 7.86 22.29 -3.27
C GLY A 120 7.78 21.27 -2.16
N THR A 121 7.54 21.65 -0.92
CA THR A 121 7.57 20.75 0.23
C THR A 121 6.26 20.03 0.51
N THR A 122 5.16 20.44 -0.09
CA THR A 122 3.83 19.85 0.15
C THR A 122 3.06 19.74 -1.15
N THR A 123 2.53 18.54 -1.42
CA THR A 123 1.74 18.25 -2.63
C THR A 123 0.36 17.73 -2.25
N TYR A 124 -0.65 18.15 -2.99
CA TYR A 124 -2.03 17.69 -2.89
C TYR A 124 -2.35 16.78 -4.07
N TYR A 125 -2.96 15.63 -3.78
CA TYR A 125 -3.27 14.59 -4.75
C TYR A 125 -4.76 14.29 -4.81
N GLU A 126 -5.28 14.10 -6.03
CA GLU A 126 -6.54 13.43 -6.29
C GLU A 126 -6.24 11.99 -6.70
N HIS A 127 -6.81 11.03 -5.99
CA HIS A 127 -6.63 9.61 -6.23
C HIS A 127 -7.75 9.03 -7.09
N GLU A 128 -7.56 7.81 -7.57
CA GLU A 128 -8.53 7.05 -8.39
C GLU A 128 -8.93 7.81 -9.67
N THR A 129 -7.96 8.49 -10.29
CA THR A 129 -8.15 9.31 -11.47
C THR A 129 -7.34 8.78 -12.65
N GLY A 130 -7.98 7.97 -13.50
CA GLY A 130 -7.34 7.38 -14.69
C GLY A 130 -6.31 6.31 -14.37
N LEU A 131 -5.49 5.98 -15.38
CA LEU A 131 -4.49 4.89 -15.31
C LEU A 131 -3.06 5.41 -15.31
N ASN A 132 -2.89 6.71 -15.39
CA ASN A 132 -1.59 7.36 -15.51
C ASN A 132 -1.44 8.44 -14.44
N GLN A 133 -0.21 8.72 -14.10
CA GLN A 133 0.12 9.89 -13.32
C GLN A 133 0.15 11.12 -14.23
N VAL A 134 -0.52 12.18 -13.82
CA VAL A 134 -0.47 13.47 -14.51
C VAL A 134 0.33 14.44 -13.65
N LYS A 135 1.46 14.91 -14.20
CA LYS A 135 2.35 15.90 -13.58
C LYS A 135 2.52 17.08 -14.54
N GLU A 136 2.25 18.31 -14.09
CA GLU A 136 2.43 19.56 -14.89
C GLU A 136 1.87 19.46 -16.32
N GLY A 137 0.72 18.81 -16.48
CA GLY A 137 0.13 18.56 -17.80
C GLY A 137 0.79 17.44 -18.60
N ALA A 138 1.88 16.86 -18.12
CA ALA A 138 2.49 15.66 -18.72
C ALA A 138 1.85 14.39 -18.14
N THR A 139 1.48 13.48 -19.02
CA THR A 139 0.93 12.18 -18.65
C THR A 139 2.03 11.13 -18.70
N THR A 140 2.29 10.47 -17.57
CA THR A 140 3.26 9.39 -17.46
C THR A 140 2.60 8.11 -16.96
N ALA A 141 3.06 6.96 -17.47
CA ALA A 141 2.56 5.69 -16.98
C ALA A 141 2.97 5.49 -15.51
N ILE A 142 2.03 5.01 -14.69
CA ILE A 142 2.33 4.59 -13.33
C ILE A 142 3.10 3.27 -13.42
N THR A 143 4.30 3.23 -12.82
CA THR A 143 5.03 1.98 -12.65
C THR A 143 4.34 1.16 -11.57
N ALA A 144 3.61 0.13 -11.97
CA ALA A 144 2.88 -0.73 -11.07
C ALA A 144 3.48 -2.13 -11.05
N ASN A 145 3.61 -2.69 -9.87
CA ASN A 145 4.01 -4.08 -9.67
C ASN A 145 3.18 -4.69 -8.53
N ILE A 146 2.97 -5.98 -8.60
CA ILE A 146 2.38 -6.78 -7.54
C ILE A 146 3.36 -7.90 -7.23
N GLU A 147 3.70 -8.04 -5.97
CA GLU A 147 4.49 -9.15 -5.46
C GLU A 147 3.62 -9.95 -4.49
N SER A 148 3.51 -11.26 -4.71
CA SER A 148 2.84 -12.14 -3.75
C SER A 148 3.79 -12.45 -2.60
N GLY A 149 3.23 -12.77 -1.44
CA GLY A 149 4.00 -13.47 -0.41
C GLY A 149 4.59 -14.77 -0.94
N ASP A 150 5.56 -15.31 -0.22
CA ASP A 150 6.14 -16.62 -0.51
C ASP A 150 5.03 -17.67 -0.51
N PHE A 151 5.09 -18.61 -1.45
CA PHE A 151 4.21 -19.76 -1.45
C PHE A 151 5.02 -21.04 -1.45
N ASP A 152 4.58 -21.98 -0.68
CA ASP A 152 5.18 -23.29 -0.54
C ASP A 152 4.11 -24.36 -0.70
N ILE A 153 4.53 -25.57 -1.06
CA ILE A 153 3.65 -26.73 -1.11
C ILE A 153 3.64 -27.34 0.30
N GLY A 154 2.63 -26.98 1.07
CA GLY A 154 2.36 -27.59 2.36
C GLY A 154 1.27 -28.67 2.29
N GLN A 155 1.09 -29.40 3.35
CA GLN A 155 -0.06 -30.26 3.54
C GLN A 155 -1.30 -29.39 3.81
N GLU A 156 -2.48 -29.79 3.33
CA GLU A 156 -3.72 -29.02 3.46
C GLU A 156 -3.94 -28.56 4.91
N GLY A 157 -3.98 -27.23 5.13
CA GLY A 157 -4.15 -26.60 6.43
C GLY A 157 -2.88 -26.32 7.24
N LEU A 158 -1.69 -26.63 6.71
CA LEU A 158 -0.41 -26.29 7.30
C LEU A 158 0.35 -25.31 6.39
N ALA A 159 0.99 -24.32 6.98
CA ALA A 159 1.95 -23.50 6.26
C ALA A 159 3.07 -24.40 5.73
N GLY A 160 3.55 -24.13 4.52
CA GLY A 160 4.69 -24.84 3.96
C GLY A 160 5.91 -24.68 4.87
N ASP A 161 6.66 -25.76 5.05
CA ASP A 161 7.84 -25.84 5.91
C ASP A 161 9.15 -26.01 5.12
N GLY A 162 9.07 -25.89 3.79
CA GLY A 162 10.21 -26.04 2.89
C GLY A 162 10.64 -27.49 2.64
N GLU A 163 9.91 -28.48 3.15
CA GLU A 163 10.29 -29.90 2.99
C GLU A 163 9.98 -30.47 1.60
N PHE A 164 9.14 -29.78 0.81
CA PHE A 164 8.71 -30.29 -0.48
C PHE A 164 9.40 -29.56 -1.64
N MET A 165 9.89 -30.31 -2.61
CA MET A 165 10.41 -29.77 -3.85
C MET A 165 9.27 -29.49 -4.83
N MET A 166 9.12 -28.25 -5.25
CA MET A 166 8.16 -27.83 -6.28
C MET A 166 8.83 -27.74 -7.65
N LYS A 167 8.21 -28.32 -8.66
CA LYS A 167 8.60 -28.15 -10.05
C LYS A 167 7.57 -27.32 -10.82
N ILE A 168 7.87 -26.06 -11.06
CA ILE A 168 7.04 -25.21 -11.90
C ILE A 168 7.30 -25.52 -13.36
N ARG A 169 6.28 -25.95 -14.10
CA ARG A 169 6.37 -26.22 -15.55
C ARG A 169 5.82 -25.08 -16.40
N ARG A 170 4.89 -24.30 -15.85
CA ARG A 170 4.23 -23.21 -16.54
C ARG A 170 3.66 -22.24 -15.53
N VAL A 171 3.76 -20.95 -15.86
CA VAL A 171 2.99 -19.88 -15.22
C VAL A 171 2.07 -19.31 -16.30
N ILE A 172 0.79 -19.22 -16.00
CA ILE A 172 -0.22 -18.65 -16.90
C ILE A 172 -0.82 -17.49 -16.15
N PRO A 173 -0.42 -16.23 -16.46
CA PRO A 173 -1.11 -15.07 -15.90
C PRO A 173 -2.54 -15.01 -16.45
N ASP A 174 -3.49 -14.75 -15.58
CA ASP A 174 -4.88 -14.54 -15.96
C ASP A 174 -5.22 -13.07 -15.79
N PHE A 175 -5.46 -12.40 -16.91
CA PHE A 175 -5.79 -10.99 -16.95
C PHE A 175 -7.21 -10.80 -17.50
N LEU A 176 -8.03 -10.02 -16.80
CA LEU A 176 -9.33 -9.61 -17.33
C LEU A 176 -9.18 -8.71 -18.56
N SER A 177 -8.18 -7.84 -18.53
CA SER A 177 -7.79 -6.99 -19.66
C SER A 177 -6.31 -6.65 -19.57
N GLN A 178 -5.65 -6.50 -20.69
CA GLN A 178 -4.24 -6.11 -20.75
C GLN A 178 -4.03 -5.10 -21.88
N THR A 179 -3.30 -4.04 -21.56
CA THR A 179 -2.78 -3.10 -22.55
C THR A 179 -1.28 -2.95 -22.31
N GLY A 180 -0.45 -3.25 -23.30
CA GLY A 180 0.99 -3.30 -23.17
C GLY A 180 1.52 -4.63 -22.67
N ASP A 181 2.80 -4.68 -22.29
CA ASP A 181 3.50 -5.88 -21.87
C ASP A 181 3.38 -6.11 -20.37
N ALA A 182 3.17 -7.35 -19.96
CA ALA A 182 3.27 -7.79 -18.58
C ALA A 182 4.53 -8.63 -18.39
N ARG A 183 5.26 -8.39 -17.32
CA ARG A 183 6.42 -9.18 -16.92
C ARG A 183 6.10 -9.98 -15.67
N VAL A 184 6.35 -11.27 -15.72
CA VAL A 184 6.26 -12.16 -14.54
C VAL A 184 7.69 -12.54 -14.13
N THR A 185 8.03 -12.30 -12.88
CA THR A 185 9.31 -12.70 -12.29
C THR A 185 9.05 -13.74 -11.21
N LEU A 186 9.77 -14.84 -11.25
CA LEU A 186 9.74 -15.86 -10.20
C LEU A 186 11.05 -15.78 -9.43
N ASN A 187 10.95 -15.47 -8.15
CA ASN A 187 12.06 -15.50 -7.22
C ASN A 187 12.10 -16.88 -6.56
N LEU A 188 13.22 -17.58 -6.69
CA LEU A 188 13.46 -18.86 -6.03
C LEU A 188 14.32 -18.61 -4.80
N ARG A 189 13.95 -19.18 -3.69
CA ARG A 189 14.71 -19.17 -2.43
C ARG A 189 15.19 -20.56 -2.12
#